data_410dc866624441bdfb2db7bea49ac34f
#
_entry.id   410dc866624441bdfb2db7bea49ac34f
#
_cell.length_a   1.000
_cell.length_b   1.000
_cell.length_c   1.000
_cell.angle_alpha   90.00
_cell.angle_beta   90.00
_cell.angle_gamma   90.00
#
_symmetry.space_group_name_H-M   'P 1'
#
loop_
_entity.id
_entity.type
_entity.pdbx_description
1 polymer ?
#
loop_
_entity_poly.entity_id
_entity_poly.type
_entity_poly.pdbx_seq_one_letter_code
_entity_poly.pdbx_strand_id
1 'polypeptide(L)'
;VRACVEQRDFGFISDKTQKLLRGVFSRTGFTDAYYIGKTGSHMFGTRTKSDVVSADEKLFSAIRSSYKDEIGNVEITFDFTAKLGENPVLVASDGVHTVRKIADTVTEKAINRPIDAEKCRKQLEKTGSTAYNPTNVNINIDDDISIPLSIINSLRRDVLDKLDSARSVVHNYKINRDYEITFPKFTPPVEKSTRARVPQTKLSNAFKKCEFVFVPLFADKRELVRLKNEGFSIGVEIPRGMFGREDTIAKKLSEMKEIGISDVLCNNLGALYIAKNLGFTLHSGFGMNFVNTLDLLWAEEYGIKDAELSFELDFKRINALGGNIPRGIISYGYLPLMLCRSCPVKGAGIDCKTCKNHSKMKDRLGKQFLLKCDGNCTEILNCDLLFVPDKQNLTLLTSFNICLLYTSPS
;
A
#
# COMPACT_ATOMS: atom_id res chain seq x y z
N VAL A 1 -2.15 -19.10 2.63
CA VAL A 1 -3.17 -18.05 2.64
C VAL A 1 -4.31 -18.41 1.70
N ARG A 2 -4.05 -18.65 0.39
CA ARG A 2 -5.09 -19.01 -0.59
C ARG A 2 -5.93 -20.21 -0.10
N ALA A 3 -5.31 -21.30 0.34
CA ALA A 3 -6.01 -22.47 0.84
C ALA A 3 -6.93 -22.14 2.04
N CYS A 4 -6.52 -21.20 2.92
CA CYS A 4 -7.36 -20.79 4.05
C CYS A 4 -8.55 -19.92 3.61
N VAL A 5 -8.37 -19.10 2.57
CA VAL A 5 -9.44 -18.26 2.01
C VAL A 5 -10.44 -19.08 1.22
N GLU A 6 -9.96 -20.10 0.50
CA GLU A 6 -10.78 -20.99 -0.33
C GLU A 6 -11.48 -22.10 0.48
N GLN A 7 -10.92 -22.51 1.61
CA GLN A 7 -11.62 -23.35 2.58
C GLN A 7 -12.74 -22.54 3.23
N ARG A 8 -13.90 -22.56 2.60
CA ARG A 8 -15.12 -21.89 3.08
C ARG A 8 -15.69 -22.50 4.36
N ASP A 9 -15.11 -23.57 4.88
CA ASP A 9 -15.44 -24.15 6.18
C ASP A 9 -14.85 -23.26 7.28
N PHE A 10 -15.69 -22.35 7.74
CA PHE A 10 -15.39 -21.44 8.82
C PHE A 10 -14.87 -22.20 10.05
N GLY A 11 -13.59 -22.09 10.31
CA GLY A 11 -12.98 -22.48 11.57
C GLY A 11 -12.01 -23.67 11.53
N PHE A 12 -11.87 -24.41 10.43
CA PHE A 12 -10.93 -25.52 10.38
C PHE A 12 -9.78 -25.28 9.37
N ILE A 13 -8.60 -25.08 9.90
CA ILE A 13 -7.36 -25.06 9.12
C ILE A 13 -6.60 -26.35 9.44
N SER A 14 -6.28 -27.16 8.42
CA SER A 14 -5.53 -28.40 8.64
C SER A 14 -4.18 -28.13 9.31
N ASP A 15 -3.71 -29.06 10.14
CA ASP A 15 -2.40 -28.97 10.82
C ASP A 15 -1.25 -28.79 9.84
N LYS A 16 -1.35 -29.36 8.64
CA LYS A 16 -0.38 -29.17 7.56
C LYS A 16 -0.32 -27.72 7.11
N THR A 17 -1.48 -27.11 6.88
CA THR A 17 -1.57 -25.70 6.48
C THR A 17 -1.10 -24.76 7.59
N GLN A 18 -1.45 -25.05 8.84
CA GLN A 18 -0.95 -24.29 10.01
C GLN A 18 0.56 -24.36 10.13
N LYS A 19 1.17 -25.52 9.95
CA LYS A 19 2.64 -25.67 9.98
C LYS A 19 3.31 -24.87 8.87
N LEU A 20 2.77 -24.89 7.65
CA LEU A 20 3.29 -24.08 6.54
C LEU A 20 3.18 -22.58 6.83
N LEU A 21 2.02 -22.11 7.30
CA LEU A 21 1.82 -20.71 7.67
C LEU A 21 2.77 -20.26 8.77
N ARG A 22 2.91 -21.06 9.83
CA ARG A 22 3.86 -20.78 10.92
C ARG A 22 5.30 -20.72 10.43
N GLY A 23 5.72 -21.65 9.58
CA GLY A 23 7.08 -21.67 9.03
C GLY A 23 7.40 -20.43 8.18
N VAL A 24 6.45 -19.93 7.40
CA VAL A 24 6.64 -18.76 6.52
C VAL A 24 6.56 -17.44 7.27
N PHE A 25 5.55 -17.27 8.12
CA PHE A 25 5.21 -15.97 8.72
C PHE A 25 5.76 -15.77 10.12
N SER A 26 6.13 -16.83 10.83
CA SER A 26 6.77 -16.71 12.13
C SER A 26 8.22 -16.24 11.98
N ARG A 27 8.60 -15.24 12.76
CA ARG A 27 10.00 -14.80 12.88
C ARG A 27 10.56 -15.00 14.29
N THR A 28 9.69 -14.92 15.28
CA THR A 28 10.01 -15.09 16.71
C THR A 28 8.83 -15.69 17.47
N GLY A 29 7.89 -16.32 16.76
CA GLY A 29 6.64 -16.83 17.29
C GLY A 29 5.44 -15.98 16.83
N PHE A 30 4.29 -16.28 17.41
CA PHE A 30 3.03 -15.54 17.19
C PHE A 30 2.52 -15.02 18.53
N THR A 31 1.77 -13.93 18.46
CA THR A 31 1.07 -13.38 19.62
C THR A 31 -0.42 -13.22 19.29
N ASP A 32 -1.26 -13.50 20.25
CA ASP A 32 -2.71 -13.25 20.25
C ASP A 32 -3.07 -11.96 21.01
N ALA A 33 -2.05 -11.25 21.49
CA ALA A 33 -2.20 -10.13 22.42
C ALA A 33 -3.11 -9.00 21.89
N TYR A 34 -3.07 -8.72 20.59
CA TYR A 34 -4.01 -7.74 19.99
C TYR A 34 -5.45 -8.25 20.01
N TYR A 35 -5.65 -9.53 19.76
CA TYR A 35 -6.96 -10.14 19.72
C TYR A 35 -7.63 -10.19 21.11
N ILE A 36 -6.84 -10.52 22.13
CA ILE A 36 -7.34 -10.61 23.52
C ILE A 36 -7.21 -9.28 24.30
N GLY A 37 -6.73 -8.20 23.65
CA GLY A 37 -6.59 -6.89 24.27
C GLY A 37 -5.47 -6.77 25.32
N LYS A 38 -4.58 -7.76 25.42
CA LYS A 38 -3.44 -7.77 26.36
C LYS A 38 -2.14 -7.40 25.65
N THR A 39 -1.87 -6.11 25.48
CA THR A 39 -0.63 -5.63 24.86
C THR A 39 0.47 -5.38 25.89
N GLY A 40 1.74 -5.64 25.52
CA GLY A 40 2.87 -5.43 26.42
C GLY A 40 4.19 -5.97 25.87
N SER A 41 5.22 -6.00 26.69
CA SER A 41 6.58 -6.44 26.31
C SER A 41 6.63 -7.90 25.83
N HIS A 42 5.73 -8.75 26.27
CA HIS A 42 5.63 -10.16 25.84
C HIS A 42 5.28 -10.34 24.37
N MET A 43 4.81 -9.28 23.70
CA MET A 43 4.55 -9.29 22.25
C MET A 43 5.82 -9.20 21.40
N PHE A 44 6.94 -8.82 22.00
CA PHE A 44 8.21 -8.63 21.31
C PHE A 44 9.12 -9.83 21.56
N GLY A 45 9.30 -10.65 20.53
CA GLY A 45 10.24 -11.75 20.59
C GLY A 45 11.67 -11.31 20.28
N THR A 46 12.63 -12.08 20.73
CA THR A 46 14.05 -11.90 20.34
C THR A 46 14.37 -12.83 19.19
N ARG A 47 14.77 -12.27 18.05
CA ARG A 47 15.11 -13.05 16.85
C ARG A 47 16.36 -13.89 17.10
N THR A 48 16.26 -15.19 16.86
CA THR A 48 17.34 -16.15 16.96
C THR A 48 17.81 -16.66 15.59
N LYS A 49 18.93 -17.36 15.54
CA LYS A 49 19.39 -18.01 14.29
C LYS A 49 18.39 -19.04 13.78
N SER A 50 17.71 -19.75 14.65
CA SER A 50 16.70 -20.75 14.29
C SER A 50 15.50 -20.14 13.57
N ASP A 51 15.13 -18.91 13.87
CA ASP A 51 14.03 -18.21 13.21
C ASP A 51 14.34 -17.89 11.73
N VAL A 52 15.62 -17.80 11.40
CA VAL A 52 16.07 -17.56 9.99
C VAL A 52 16.12 -18.88 9.21
N VAL A 53 16.48 -19.96 9.87
CA VAL A 53 16.65 -21.30 9.22
C VAL A 53 15.31 -21.98 8.96
N SER A 54 14.26 -21.66 9.73
CA SER A 54 12.93 -22.27 9.58
C SER A 54 12.24 -21.96 8.26
N ALA A 55 12.61 -20.88 7.58
CA ALA A 55 12.10 -20.50 6.26
C ALA A 55 13.12 -20.86 5.17
N ASP A 56 13.38 -22.15 5.00
CA ASP A 56 14.34 -22.68 4.02
C ASP A 56 13.73 -22.84 2.61
N GLU A 57 14.60 -23.15 1.63
CA GLU A 57 14.18 -23.35 0.24
C GLU A 57 13.26 -24.57 0.06
N LYS A 58 13.35 -25.58 0.94
CA LYS A 58 12.45 -26.73 0.91
C LYS A 58 11.02 -26.33 1.24
N LEU A 59 10.84 -25.48 2.25
CA LEU A 59 9.53 -24.93 2.64
C LEU A 59 8.94 -24.12 1.48
N PHE A 60 9.73 -23.21 0.88
CA PHE A 60 9.25 -22.41 -0.26
C PHE A 60 8.96 -23.24 -1.50
N SER A 61 9.75 -24.28 -1.77
CA SER A 61 9.50 -25.22 -2.86
C SER A 61 8.20 -25.99 -2.63
N ALA A 62 7.95 -26.49 -1.41
CA ALA A 62 6.70 -27.16 -1.07
C ALA A 62 5.48 -26.24 -1.22
N ILE A 63 5.62 -24.98 -0.84
CA ILE A 63 4.55 -23.99 -1.00
C ILE A 63 4.29 -23.69 -2.47
N ARG A 64 5.36 -23.45 -3.27
CA ARG A 64 5.22 -23.26 -4.72
C ARG A 64 4.52 -24.42 -5.39
N SER A 65 4.86 -25.66 -4.99
CA SER A 65 4.21 -26.86 -5.52
C SER A 65 2.74 -26.95 -5.13
N SER A 66 2.33 -26.43 -3.95
CA SER A 66 0.94 -26.54 -3.46
C SER A 66 -0.06 -25.68 -4.24
N TYR A 67 0.39 -24.69 -5.00
CA TYR A 67 -0.47 -23.83 -5.83
C TYR A 67 -0.07 -23.84 -7.31
N LYS A 68 0.76 -24.82 -7.71
CA LYS A 68 1.20 -24.98 -9.11
C LYS A 68 0.05 -25.44 -9.99
N ASP A 69 -0.81 -26.29 -9.46
CA ASP A 69 -1.98 -26.78 -10.18
C ASP A 69 -3.17 -25.85 -9.94
N GLU A 70 -3.83 -25.49 -11.02
CA GLU A 70 -5.08 -24.72 -10.96
C GLU A 70 -6.17 -25.56 -10.29
N ILE A 71 -6.99 -24.91 -9.46
CA ILE A 71 -8.19 -25.50 -8.87
C ILE A 71 -9.36 -25.08 -9.72
N GLY A 72 -10.15 -26.03 -10.21
CA GLY A 72 -11.32 -25.77 -11.04
C GLY A 72 -12.44 -25.06 -10.24
N ASN A 73 -12.42 -23.72 -10.29
CA ASN A 73 -13.41 -22.87 -9.62
C ASN A 73 -14.43 -22.24 -10.56
N VAL A 74 -14.25 -22.42 -11.86
CA VAL A 74 -15.12 -21.88 -12.89
C VAL A 74 -16.07 -22.98 -13.33
N GLU A 75 -17.33 -22.88 -12.98
CA GLU A 75 -18.35 -23.79 -13.43
C GLU A 75 -18.57 -23.66 -14.93
N ILE A 76 -18.57 -24.79 -15.64
CA ILE A 76 -18.82 -24.84 -17.07
C ILE A 76 -19.81 -25.94 -17.43
N THR A 77 -20.47 -25.77 -18.58
CA THR A 77 -21.27 -26.79 -19.23
C THR A 77 -20.60 -27.22 -20.53
N PHE A 78 -20.69 -28.51 -20.85
CA PHE A 78 -20.29 -29.07 -22.11
C PHE A 78 -21.50 -29.64 -22.87
N ASP A 79 -21.59 -29.30 -24.18
CA ASP A 79 -22.51 -29.94 -25.12
C ASP A 79 -21.70 -30.63 -26.20
N PHE A 80 -21.68 -31.96 -26.19
CA PHE A 80 -20.96 -32.78 -27.16
C PHE A 80 -21.95 -33.42 -28.12
N THR A 81 -21.73 -33.20 -29.41
CA THR A 81 -22.55 -33.78 -30.48
C THR A 81 -21.66 -34.55 -31.47
N ALA A 82 -22.05 -35.81 -31.80
CA ALA A 82 -21.40 -36.58 -32.81
C ALA A 82 -22.41 -37.43 -33.57
N LYS A 83 -22.51 -37.18 -34.87
CA LYS A 83 -23.42 -37.88 -35.82
C LYS A 83 -22.63 -38.64 -36.83
N LEU A 84 -23.16 -39.78 -37.29
CA LEU A 84 -22.51 -40.60 -38.31
C LEU A 84 -22.29 -39.80 -39.61
N GLY A 85 -21.08 -39.78 -40.11
CA GLY A 85 -20.72 -39.05 -41.32
C GLY A 85 -20.47 -37.56 -41.12
N GLU A 86 -20.58 -37.04 -39.87
CA GLU A 86 -20.32 -35.65 -39.54
C GLU A 86 -19.09 -35.52 -38.61
N ASN A 87 -18.53 -34.32 -38.54
CA ASN A 87 -17.41 -34.03 -37.65
C ASN A 87 -17.95 -33.79 -36.22
N PRO A 88 -17.41 -34.45 -35.20
CA PRO A 88 -17.78 -34.20 -33.81
C PRO A 88 -17.61 -32.76 -33.42
N VAL A 89 -18.54 -32.25 -32.60
CA VAL A 89 -18.59 -30.88 -32.14
C VAL A 89 -18.65 -30.83 -30.61
N LEU A 90 -17.83 -29.99 -30.01
CA LEU A 90 -17.89 -29.68 -28.59
C LEU A 90 -18.12 -28.20 -28.40
N VAL A 91 -19.13 -27.86 -27.59
CA VAL A 91 -19.43 -26.51 -27.12
C VAL A 91 -19.12 -26.46 -25.62
N ALA A 92 -18.49 -25.38 -25.16
CA ALA A 92 -18.31 -25.09 -23.75
C ALA A 92 -18.85 -23.71 -23.41
N SER A 93 -19.50 -23.59 -22.25
CA SER A 93 -20.00 -22.31 -21.75
C SER A 93 -19.76 -22.15 -20.25
N ASP A 94 -19.35 -20.96 -19.83
CA ASP A 94 -19.24 -20.55 -18.43
C ASP A 94 -20.43 -19.67 -17.96
N GLY A 95 -21.50 -19.64 -18.77
CA GLY A 95 -22.68 -18.81 -18.53
C GLY A 95 -22.55 -17.37 -19.08
N VAL A 96 -21.33 -16.90 -19.37
CA VAL A 96 -21.05 -15.58 -19.94
C VAL A 96 -20.47 -15.72 -21.35
N HIS A 97 -19.52 -16.62 -21.53
CA HIS A 97 -18.87 -16.91 -22.80
C HIS A 97 -19.29 -18.31 -23.30
N THR A 98 -19.54 -18.41 -24.57
CA THR A 98 -19.81 -19.70 -25.23
C THR A 98 -18.87 -19.87 -26.40
N VAL A 99 -18.15 -20.98 -26.43
CA VAL A 99 -17.16 -21.29 -27.47
C VAL A 99 -17.44 -22.66 -28.06
N ARG A 100 -17.05 -22.84 -29.33
CA ARG A 100 -17.28 -24.06 -30.11
C ARG A 100 -16.00 -24.53 -30.79
N LYS A 101 -15.75 -25.83 -30.76
CA LYS A 101 -14.73 -26.49 -31.58
C LYS A 101 -15.33 -27.66 -32.31
N ILE A 102 -14.93 -27.82 -33.59
CA ILE A 102 -15.28 -28.94 -34.48
C ILE A 102 -14.01 -29.77 -34.65
N ALA A 103 -14.14 -31.07 -34.58
CA ALA A 103 -13.02 -31.99 -34.88
C ALA A 103 -12.69 -31.98 -36.38
N ASP A 104 -11.45 -32.25 -36.70
CA ASP A 104 -11.00 -32.33 -38.11
C ASP A 104 -11.32 -33.71 -38.74
N THR A 105 -11.82 -34.68 -37.97
CA THR A 105 -12.07 -36.07 -38.37
C THR A 105 -13.57 -36.34 -38.34
N VAL A 106 -14.06 -36.99 -39.34
CA VAL A 106 -15.48 -37.41 -39.48
C VAL A 106 -15.73 -38.64 -38.59
N THR A 107 -16.94 -38.69 -38.02
CA THR A 107 -17.42 -39.82 -37.23
C THR A 107 -17.72 -41.02 -38.14
N GLU A 108 -17.12 -42.16 -37.85
CA GLU A 108 -17.29 -43.39 -38.65
C GLU A 108 -18.22 -44.37 -37.94
N LYS A 109 -18.74 -45.36 -38.71
CA LYS A 109 -19.48 -46.46 -38.12
C LYS A 109 -18.56 -47.41 -37.34
N ALA A 110 -18.97 -47.83 -36.17
CA ALA A 110 -18.17 -48.76 -35.37
C ALA A 110 -18.10 -50.16 -36.01
N ILE A 111 -16.88 -50.70 -36.14
CA ILE A 111 -16.64 -52.02 -36.67
C ILE A 111 -16.74 -53.09 -35.58
N ASN A 112 -16.16 -52.81 -34.41
CA ASN A 112 -16.08 -53.79 -33.32
C ASN A 112 -16.87 -53.36 -32.08
N ARG A 113 -16.60 -52.13 -31.56
CA ARG A 113 -17.17 -51.66 -30.32
C ARG A 113 -17.54 -50.16 -30.44
N PRO A 114 -18.85 -49.82 -30.41
CA PRO A 114 -19.25 -48.44 -30.47
C PRO A 114 -18.84 -47.69 -29.20
N ILE A 115 -18.69 -46.38 -29.34
CA ILE A 115 -18.49 -45.49 -28.18
C ILE A 115 -19.81 -45.28 -27.48
N ASP A 116 -19.79 -45.26 -26.15
CA ASP A 116 -20.96 -44.96 -25.35
C ASP A 116 -20.89 -43.53 -24.74
N ALA A 117 -22.04 -42.99 -24.44
CA ALA A 117 -22.16 -41.64 -23.86
C ALA A 117 -21.41 -41.49 -22.54
N GLU A 118 -21.39 -42.54 -21.72
CA GLU A 118 -20.70 -42.52 -20.42
C GLU A 118 -19.21 -42.40 -20.56
N LYS A 119 -18.61 -43.05 -21.55
CA LYS A 119 -17.17 -42.91 -21.88
C LYS A 119 -16.85 -41.50 -22.36
N CYS A 120 -17.70 -40.93 -23.22
CA CYS A 120 -17.54 -39.54 -23.65
C CYS A 120 -17.55 -38.60 -22.46
N ARG A 121 -18.56 -38.71 -21.58
CA ARG A 121 -18.71 -37.94 -20.37
C ARG A 121 -17.47 -38.02 -19.49
N LYS A 122 -16.98 -39.20 -19.17
CA LYS A 122 -15.78 -39.41 -18.35
C LYS A 122 -14.51 -38.78 -18.93
N GLN A 123 -14.42 -38.66 -20.28
CA GLN A 123 -13.27 -37.98 -20.89
C GLN A 123 -13.41 -36.47 -20.84
N LEU A 124 -14.62 -35.92 -20.98
CA LEU A 124 -14.86 -34.49 -20.94
C LEU A 124 -14.75 -33.93 -19.53
N GLU A 125 -15.13 -34.70 -18.51
CA GLU A 125 -14.97 -34.32 -17.09
C GLU A 125 -13.54 -34.24 -16.59
N LYS A 126 -12.55 -34.74 -17.35
CA LYS A 126 -11.14 -34.68 -16.97
C LYS A 126 -10.50 -33.32 -17.23
N THR A 127 -10.94 -32.32 -16.47
CA THR A 127 -10.45 -30.94 -16.59
C THR A 127 -9.33 -30.59 -15.59
N GLY A 128 -8.70 -31.59 -14.97
CA GLY A 128 -7.61 -31.37 -14.01
C GLY A 128 -6.50 -30.48 -14.54
N SER A 129 -5.88 -29.68 -13.69
CA SER A 129 -4.90 -28.62 -14.01
C SER A 129 -5.43 -27.47 -14.86
N THR A 130 -6.77 -27.28 -14.91
CA THR A 130 -7.42 -26.12 -15.52
C THR A 130 -8.26 -25.36 -14.49
N ALA A 131 -8.68 -24.13 -14.83
CA ALA A 131 -9.55 -23.34 -13.98
C ALA A 131 -11.02 -23.84 -13.96
N TYR A 132 -11.35 -24.87 -14.75
CA TYR A 132 -12.72 -25.25 -15.05
C TYR A 132 -13.19 -26.48 -14.31
N ASN A 133 -14.45 -26.43 -13.85
CA ASN A 133 -15.18 -27.55 -13.23
C ASN A 133 -16.46 -27.81 -14.03
N PRO A 134 -16.56 -28.91 -14.79
CA PRO A 134 -17.77 -29.27 -15.50
C PRO A 134 -18.90 -29.63 -14.54
N THR A 135 -19.96 -28.81 -14.52
CA THR A 135 -21.15 -29.06 -13.71
C THR A 135 -22.26 -29.78 -14.48
N ASN A 136 -22.26 -29.65 -15.80
CA ASN A 136 -23.18 -30.36 -16.66
C ASN A 136 -22.47 -30.75 -17.98
N VAL A 137 -22.66 -32.01 -18.39
CA VAL A 137 -22.11 -32.56 -19.64
C VAL A 137 -23.20 -33.25 -20.43
N ASN A 138 -23.71 -32.58 -21.44
CA ASN A 138 -24.73 -33.12 -22.35
C ASN A 138 -24.07 -33.86 -23.49
N ILE A 139 -24.49 -35.10 -23.74
CA ILE A 139 -23.96 -35.97 -24.77
C ILE A 139 -25.09 -36.31 -25.74
N ASN A 140 -24.92 -35.95 -27.01
CA ASN A 140 -25.83 -36.27 -28.11
C ASN A 140 -25.06 -36.99 -29.23
N ILE A 141 -25.07 -38.31 -29.19
CA ILE A 141 -24.36 -39.16 -30.12
C ILE A 141 -25.29 -40.17 -30.78
N ASP A 142 -24.98 -40.56 -32.02
CA ASP A 142 -25.70 -41.64 -32.69
C ASP A 142 -25.27 -43.00 -32.15
N ASP A 143 -26.14 -44.00 -32.33
CA ASP A 143 -25.80 -45.40 -32.02
C ASP A 143 -24.82 -45.92 -33.06
N ASP A 144 -24.02 -46.95 -32.67
CA ASP A 144 -23.09 -47.63 -33.54
C ASP A 144 -21.96 -46.78 -34.17
N ILE A 145 -21.59 -45.67 -33.53
CA ILE A 145 -20.47 -44.83 -34.00
C ILE A 145 -19.16 -45.14 -33.27
N SER A 146 -18.06 -44.84 -33.95
CA SER A 146 -16.71 -44.92 -33.40
C SER A 146 -16.01 -43.57 -33.46
N ILE A 147 -15.53 -43.14 -32.29
CA ILE A 147 -14.71 -41.91 -32.16
C ILE A 147 -13.50 -42.26 -31.28
N PRO A 148 -12.27 -42.05 -31.76
CA PRO A 148 -11.07 -42.21 -30.92
C PRO A 148 -11.14 -41.27 -29.69
N LEU A 149 -10.80 -41.79 -28.51
CA LEU A 149 -10.76 -40.98 -27.29
C LEU A 149 -9.78 -39.81 -27.38
N SER A 150 -8.75 -39.92 -28.20
CA SER A 150 -7.80 -38.85 -28.51
C SER A 150 -8.49 -37.63 -29.13
N ILE A 151 -9.49 -37.83 -29.99
CA ILE A 151 -10.29 -36.72 -30.59
C ILE A 151 -11.10 -36.00 -29.54
N ILE A 152 -11.80 -36.72 -28.65
CA ILE A 152 -12.56 -36.14 -27.54
C ILE A 152 -11.63 -35.33 -26.62
N ASN A 153 -10.47 -35.87 -26.29
CA ASN A 153 -9.46 -35.20 -25.46
C ASN A 153 -8.88 -33.94 -26.13
N SER A 154 -8.67 -33.98 -27.47
CA SER A 154 -8.23 -32.81 -28.23
C SER A 154 -9.30 -31.72 -28.24
N LEU A 155 -10.57 -32.09 -28.58
CA LEU A 155 -11.71 -31.17 -28.56
C LEU A 155 -11.85 -30.49 -27.21
N ARG A 156 -11.75 -31.26 -26.11
CA ARG A 156 -11.81 -30.70 -24.77
C ARG A 156 -10.72 -29.64 -24.52
N ARG A 157 -9.46 -29.95 -24.85
CA ARG A 157 -8.34 -29.01 -24.70
C ARG A 157 -8.55 -27.76 -25.54
N ASP A 158 -8.84 -27.96 -26.83
CA ASP A 158 -9.01 -26.85 -27.76
C ASP A 158 -10.17 -25.93 -27.42
N VAL A 159 -11.29 -26.48 -26.90
CA VAL A 159 -12.44 -25.67 -26.49
C VAL A 159 -12.17 -24.91 -25.20
N LEU A 160 -11.43 -25.50 -24.24
CA LEU A 160 -11.03 -24.82 -23.02
C LEU A 160 -10.02 -23.70 -23.32
N ASP A 161 -9.03 -23.91 -24.19
CA ASP A 161 -8.10 -22.85 -24.64
C ASP A 161 -8.83 -21.69 -25.33
N LYS A 162 -9.88 -21.99 -26.12
CA LYS A 162 -10.74 -20.97 -26.70
C LYS A 162 -11.53 -20.22 -25.62
N LEU A 163 -12.03 -20.93 -24.60
CA LEU A 163 -12.76 -20.31 -23.50
C LEU A 163 -11.85 -19.39 -22.67
N ASP A 164 -10.61 -19.82 -22.39
CA ASP A 164 -9.58 -18.99 -21.77
C ASP A 164 -9.31 -17.72 -22.59
N SER A 165 -9.17 -17.88 -23.89
CA SER A 165 -8.99 -16.75 -24.81
C SER A 165 -10.15 -15.78 -24.78
N ALA A 166 -11.40 -16.29 -24.77
CA ALA A 166 -12.61 -15.45 -24.71
C ALA A 166 -12.73 -14.72 -23.37
N ARG A 167 -12.37 -15.38 -22.25
CA ARG A 167 -12.40 -14.81 -20.91
C ARG A 167 -11.29 -13.79 -20.65
N SER A 168 -10.15 -13.95 -21.33
CA SER A 168 -9.00 -13.05 -21.19
C SER A 168 -9.05 -11.83 -22.10
N VAL A 169 -10.13 -11.64 -22.86
CA VAL A 169 -10.30 -10.43 -23.66
C VAL A 169 -10.41 -9.22 -22.72
N VAL A 170 -9.32 -8.49 -22.61
CA VAL A 170 -9.31 -7.18 -21.95
C VAL A 170 -10.03 -6.20 -22.87
N HIS A 171 -11.00 -5.46 -22.33
CA HIS A 171 -11.58 -4.35 -23.08
C HIS A 171 -10.48 -3.42 -23.57
N ASN A 172 -10.27 -3.39 -24.88
CA ASN A 172 -9.36 -2.44 -25.48
C ASN A 172 -9.95 -1.05 -25.34
N TYR A 173 -9.55 -0.34 -24.30
CA TYR A 173 -9.81 1.09 -24.23
C TYR A 173 -9.16 1.77 -25.43
N LYS A 174 -9.90 2.64 -26.12
CA LYS A 174 -9.30 3.51 -27.12
C LYS A 174 -8.30 4.42 -26.41
N ILE A 175 -7.02 4.12 -26.54
CA ILE A 175 -5.96 4.97 -26.01
C ILE A 175 -5.83 6.14 -26.99
N ASN A 176 -6.17 7.33 -26.53
CA ASN A 176 -5.83 8.54 -27.26
C ASN A 176 -4.34 8.81 -27.09
N ARG A 177 -3.54 8.38 -28.06
CA ARG A 177 -2.08 8.54 -28.05
C ARG A 177 -1.63 9.96 -28.36
N ASP A 178 -2.54 10.76 -28.90
CA ASP A 178 -2.28 12.16 -29.28
C ASP A 178 -2.68 13.14 -28.16
N TYR A 179 -3.09 12.59 -26.99
CA TYR A 179 -3.43 13.41 -25.85
C TYR A 179 -2.16 13.86 -25.13
N GLU A 180 -1.80 15.11 -25.31
CA GLU A 180 -0.70 15.77 -24.59
C GLU A 180 -1.24 16.51 -23.37
N ILE A 181 -0.69 16.22 -22.20
CA ILE A 181 -0.95 16.97 -20.98
C ILE A 181 0.13 18.05 -20.87
N THR A 182 -0.29 19.31 -20.96
CA THR A 182 0.60 20.44 -20.74
C THR A 182 0.42 20.93 -19.30
N PHE A 183 1.51 20.94 -18.53
CA PHE A 183 1.51 21.46 -17.17
C PHE A 183 2.13 22.86 -17.13
N PRO A 184 1.60 23.77 -16.27
CA PRO A 184 2.25 25.04 -16.01
C PRO A 184 3.68 24.82 -15.49
N LYS A 185 4.63 25.61 -16.01
CA LYS A 185 6.00 25.59 -15.50
C LYS A 185 6.06 26.39 -14.21
N PHE A 186 6.70 25.82 -13.20
CA PHE A 186 6.89 26.50 -11.93
C PHE A 186 7.99 27.58 -12.05
N THR A 187 7.68 28.78 -11.57
CA THR A 187 8.65 29.87 -11.45
C THR A 187 8.91 30.15 -9.98
N PRO A 188 10.08 29.79 -9.44
CA PRO A 188 10.39 30.03 -8.02
C PRO A 188 10.59 31.53 -7.77
N PRO A 189 10.38 31.98 -6.52
CA PRO A 189 10.74 33.34 -6.12
C PRO A 189 12.26 33.56 -6.20
N VAL A 190 12.68 34.81 -6.35
CA VAL A 190 14.10 35.16 -6.41
C VAL A 190 14.80 34.79 -5.10
N GLU A 191 14.19 35.09 -3.99
CA GLU A 191 14.69 34.71 -2.66
C GLU A 191 13.83 33.61 -2.05
N LYS A 192 14.49 32.59 -1.52
CA LYS A 192 13.84 31.50 -0.83
C LYS A 192 13.69 31.81 0.66
N SER A 193 12.52 31.52 1.18
CA SER A 193 12.30 31.62 2.63
C SER A 193 12.83 30.39 3.35
N THR A 194 12.99 30.52 4.67
CA THR A 194 13.31 29.37 5.55
C THR A 194 12.19 29.17 6.53
N ARG A 195 11.80 27.94 6.75
CA ARG A 195 10.81 27.50 7.73
C ARG A 195 11.46 26.54 8.70
N ALA A 196 10.99 26.54 9.95
CA ALA A 196 11.46 25.63 10.97
C ALA A 196 10.31 24.79 11.51
N ARG A 197 10.55 23.50 11.76
CA ARG A 197 9.68 22.62 12.54
C ARG A 197 10.42 22.27 13.81
N VAL A 198 9.84 22.57 14.95
CA VAL A 198 10.45 22.44 16.28
C VAL A 198 9.57 21.63 17.22
N PRO A 199 10.14 20.81 18.11
CA PRO A 199 9.37 20.00 19.04
C PRO A 199 8.96 20.75 20.32
N GLN A 200 9.39 21.98 20.48
CA GLN A 200 9.27 22.73 21.71
C GLN A 200 9.04 24.22 21.45
N THR A 201 8.62 24.95 22.52
CA THR A 201 8.30 26.37 22.46
C THR A 201 9.42 27.29 22.97
N LYS A 202 10.54 26.73 23.44
CA LYS A 202 11.70 27.52 23.82
C LYS A 202 12.53 27.84 22.57
N LEU A 203 12.32 29.02 21.99
CA LEU A 203 12.95 29.46 20.74
C LEU A 203 14.01 30.53 21.00
N SER A 204 15.10 30.51 20.24
CA SER A 204 16.06 31.63 20.19
C SER A 204 15.59 32.70 19.23
N ASN A 205 16.10 33.92 19.34
CA ASN A 205 15.75 35.03 18.43
C ASN A 205 16.13 34.77 16.97
N ALA A 206 17.03 33.81 16.70
CA ALA A 206 17.37 33.43 15.32
C ALA A 206 16.14 32.94 14.52
N PHE A 207 15.16 32.33 15.19
CA PHE A 207 13.94 31.84 14.55
C PHE A 207 13.02 32.96 14.05
N LYS A 208 13.22 34.22 14.46
CA LYS A 208 12.48 35.38 13.92
C LYS A 208 12.81 35.66 12.45
N LYS A 209 13.90 35.07 11.93
CA LYS A 209 14.27 35.13 10.50
C LYS A 209 13.50 34.10 9.66
N CYS A 210 12.85 33.12 10.31
CA CYS A 210 12.03 32.13 9.60
C CYS A 210 10.69 32.78 9.17
N GLU A 211 10.24 32.42 7.97
CA GLU A 211 8.91 32.78 7.49
C GLU A 211 7.83 32.23 8.42
N PHE A 212 7.98 30.93 8.82
CA PHE A 212 7.15 30.26 9.81
C PHE A 212 8.00 29.37 10.71
N VAL A 213 7.57 29.28 11.99
CA VAL A 213 8.03 28.29 12.93
C VAL A 213 6.83 27.41 13.31
N PHE A 214 6.79 26.19 12.85
CA PHE A 214 5.75 25.23 13.20
C PHE A 214 6.10 24.53 14.51
N VAL A 215 5.22 24.65 15.49
CA VAL A 215 5.32 24.03 16.81
C VAL A 215 4.22 22.97 16.98
N PRO A 216 4.34 21.99 17.89
CA PRO A 216 3.30 21.00 18.09
C PRO A 216 1.96 21.61 18.48
N LEU A 217 0.85 21.13 17.90
CA LEU A 217 -0.52 21.58 18.22
C LEU A 217 -0.82 21.51 19.73
N PHE A 218 -0.28 20.51 20.43
CA PHE A 218 -0.50 20.30 21.86
C PHE A 218 0.49 21.05 22.76
N ALA A 219 1.22 22.04 22.23
CA ALA A 219 2.04 22.93 23.05
C ALA A 219 1.16 23.77 24.01
N ASP A 220 1.77 24.29 25.10
CA ASP A 220 1.07 25.12 26.07
C ASP A 220 0.58 26.42 25.41
N LYS A 221 -0.73 26.71 25.55
CA LYS A 221 -1.39 27.89 24.99
C LYS A 221 -0.71 29.20 25.43
N ARG A 222 -0.25 29.28 26.68
CA ARG A 222 0.43 30.47 27.23
C ARG A 222 1.77 30.72 26.53
N GLU A 223 2.52 29.64 26.27
CA GLU A 223 3.78 29.72 25.55
C GLU A 223 3.58 30.18 24.10
N LEU A 224 2.52 29.71 23.43
CA LEU A 224 2.20 30.15 22.07
C LEU A 224 1.82 31.64 22.01
N VAL A 225 1.04 32.10 22.97
CA VAL A 225 0.71 33.53 23.11
C VAL A 225 1.99 34.34 23.36
N ARG A 226 2.87 33.88 24.25
CA ARG A 226 4.16 34.53 24.52
C ARG A 226 5.00 34.66 23.22
N LEU A 227 5.16 33.59 22.47
CA LEU A 227 5.93 33.61 21.24
C LEU A 227 5.34 34.59 20.22
N LYS A 228 4.04 34.62 20.03
CA LYS A 228 3.39 35.62 19.17
C LYS A 228 3.69 37.05 19.61
N ASN A 229 3.55 37.35 20.92
CA ASN A 229 3.81 38.67 21.48
C ASN A 229 5.30 39.08 21.34
N GLU A 230 6.21 38.10 21.32
CA GLU A 230 7.63 38.31 21.06
C GLU A 230 7.95 38.48 19.56
N GLY A 231 6.96 38.40 18.68
CA GLY A 231 7.10 38.69 17.25
C GLY A 231 7.56 37.48 16.42
N PHE A 232 7.34 36.22 16.87
CA PHE A 232 7.54 35.05 16.06
C PHE A 232 6.34 34.77 15.14
N SER A 233 6.59 34.39 13.89
CA SER A 233 5.57 33.87 12.97
C SER A 233 5.33 32.40 13.31
N ILE A 234 4.26 32.10 14.05
CA ILE A 234 3.96 30.76 14.57
C ILE A 234 2.83 30.10 13.81
N GLY A 235 3.04 28.89 13.32
CA GLY A 235 2.02 27.94 12.94
C GLY A 235 2.02 26.71 13.86
N VAL A 236 0.97 25.93 13.84
CA VAL A 236 0.92 24.68 14.61
C VAL A 236 0.92 23.47 13.69
N GLU A 237 1.63 22.42 14.11
CA GLU A 237 1.67 21.14 13.40
C GLU A 237 0.70 20.15 14.04
N ILE A 238 -0.21 19.60 13.23
CA ILE A 238 -1.08 18.50 13.64
C ILE A 238 -0.25 17.21 13.69
N PRO A 239 -0.40 16.37 14.74
CA PRO A 239 0.30 15.09 14.83
C PRO A 239 0.08 14.22 13.58
N ARG A 240 1.12 13.55 13.09
CA ARG A 240 1.05 12.68 11.93
C ARG A 240 0.09 11.51 12.14
N GLY A 241 0.06 10.93 13.33
CA GLY A 241 -0.86 9.85 13.71
C GLY A 241 -1.98 10.37 14.60
N MET A 242 -3.20 10.49 14.08
CA MET A 242 -4.35 10.98 14.83
C MET A 242 -5.02 9.85 15.63
N PHE A 243 -5.34 8.73 15.00
CA PHE A 243 -5.82 7.47 15.63
C PHE A 243 -6.84 7.63 16.78
N GLY A 244 -8.01 8.15 16.47
CA GLY A 244 -9.10 8.34 17.44
C GLY A 244 -8.95 9.58 18.32
N ARG A 245 -8.11 10.55 17.91
CA ARG A 245 -7.95 11.84 18.59
C ARG A 245 -8.53 13.00 17.77
N GLU A 246 -9.32 12.70 16.74
CA GLU A 246 -9.83 13.67 15.76
C GLU A 246 -10.61 14.78 16.45
N ASP A 247 -11.52 14.46 17.37
CA ASP A 247 -12.30 15.44 18.14
C ASP A 247 -11.42 16.30 19.07
N THR A 248 -10.42 15.67 19.70
CA THR A 248 -9.46 16.37 20.55
C THR A 248 -8.63 17.36 19.75
N ILE A 249 -8.22 16.97 18.53
CA ILE A 249 -7.47 17.82 17.59
C ILE A 249 -8.35 18.97 17.13
N ALA A 250 -9.60 18.72 16.75
CA ALA A 250 -10.54 19.76 16.33
C ALA A 250 -10.78 20.80 17.44
N LYS A 251 -10.99 20.33 18.68
CA LYS A 251 -11.11 21.21 19.85
C LYS A 251 -9.85 22.04 20.07
N LYS A 252 -8.67 21.40 19.98
CA LYS A 252 -7.40 22.09 20.18
C LYS A 252 -7.12 23.13 19.09
N LEU A 253 -7.48 22.84 17.85
CA LEU A 253 -7.41 23.80 16.75
C LEU A 253 -8.34 25.02 17.01
N SER A 254 -9.57 24.81 17.50
CA SER A 254 -10.46 25.91 17.88
C SER A 254 -9.83 26.82 18.94
N GLU A 255 -9.16 26.26 19.96
CA GLU A 255 -8.39 27.03 20.95
C GLU A 255 -7.23 27.81 20.32
N MET A 256 -6.61 27.32 19.24
CA MET A 256 -5.54 28.01 18.51
C MET A 256 -6.10 29.24 17.78
N LYS A 257 -7.28 29.12 17.17
CA LYS A 257 -7.96 30.25 16.55
C LYS A 257 -8.26 31.38 17.54
N GLU A 258 -8.73 31.05 18.75
CA GLU A 258 -9.00 32.03 19.79
C GLU A 258 -7.78 32.90 20.13
N ILE A 259 -6.58 32.35 20.05
CA ILE A 259 -5.32 33.09 20.28
C ILE A 259 -4.73 33.64 18.99
N GLY A 260 -5.49 33.59 17.86
CA GLY A 260 -5.12 34.20 16.60
C GLY A 260 -3.99 33.42 15.87
N ILE A 261 -3.88 32.12 16.03
CA ILE A 261 -3.06 31.22 15.17
C ILE A 261 -3.96 30.74 14.04
N SER A 262 -3.58 31.04 12.80
CA SER A 262 -4.34 30.74 11.59
C SER A 262 -3.68 29.70 10.68
N ASP A 263 -2.39 29.40 10.89
CA ASP A 263 -1.56 28.60 9.99
C ASP A 263 -1.29 27.23 10.60
N VAL A 264 -1.61 26.17 9.82
CA VAL A 264 -1.55 24.78 10.26
C VAL A 264 -0.77 23.93 9.29
N LEU A 265 0.20 23.17 9.78
CA LEU A 265 0.95 22.18 9.03
C LEU A 265 0.26 20.80 9.14
N CYS A 266 -0.16 20.25 8.02
CA CYS A 266 -0.89 19.00 7.92
C CYS A 266 -0.06 17.92 7.22
N ASN A 267 0.03 16.74 7.82
CA ASN A 267 0.80 15.61 7.29
C ASN A 267 -0.07 14.42 6.83
N ASN A 268 -1.39 14.58 6.81
CA ASN A 268 -2.33 13.57 6.32
C ASN A 268 -3.66 14.21 5.91
N LEU A 269 -4.47 13.49 5.12
CA LEU A 269 -5.76 13.98 4.60
C LEU A 269 -6.78 14.30 5.69
N GLY A 270 -6.81 13.53 6.77
CA GLY A 270 -7.72 13.79 7.89
C GLY A 270 -7.42 15.11 8.60
N ALA A 271 -6.12 15.42 8.78
CA ALA A 271 -5.68 16.69 9.32
C ALA A 271 -6.07 17.87 8.41
N LEU A 272 -5.89 17.74 7.10
CA LEU A 272 -6.32 18.73 6.10
C LEU A 272 -7.83 18.97 6.17
N TYR A 273 -8.61 17.90 6.24
CA TYR A 273 -10.07 18.00 6.30
C TYR A 273 -10.54 18.76 7.54
N ILE A 274 -10.03 18.40 8.73
CA ILE A 274 -10.40 19.07 10.00
C ILE A 274 -9.99 20.54 9.96
N ALA A 275 -8.75 20.83 9.57
CA ALA A 275 -8.22 22.19 9.55
C ALA A 275 -8.95 23.07 8.54
N LYS A 276 -9.29 22.54 7.35
CA LYS A 276 -10.06 23.25 6.32
C LYS A 276 -11.45 23.61 6.82
N ASN A 277 -12.17 22.68 7.43
CA ASN A 277 -13.52 22.92 7.94
C ASN A 277 -13.54 23.96 9.08
N LEU A 278 -12.45 24.06 9.81
CA LEU A 278 -12.27 25.10 10.81
C LEU A 278 -11.73 26.42 10.22
N GLY A 279 -11.49 26.51 8.92
CA GLY A 279 -11.07 27.71 8.20
C GLY A 279 -9.63 28.15 8.52
N PHE A 280 -8.71 27.20 8.66
CA PHE A 280 -7.27 27.47 8.76
C PHE A 280 -6.61 27.63 7.39
N THR A 281 -5.51 28.38 7.36
CA THR A 281 -4.56 28.36 6.26
C THR A 281 -3.80 27.03 6.29
N LEU A 282 -3.89 26.27 5.18
CA LEU A 282 -3.35 24.92 5.10
C LEU A 282 -1.94 24.94 4.53
N HIS A 283 -0.98 24.43 5.27
CA HIS A 283 0.36 24.10 4.81
C HIS A 283 0.49 22.59 4.79
N SER A 284 0.95 21.99 3.69
CA SER A 284 1.17 20.55 3.69
C SER A 284 2.60 20.20 4.10
N GLY A 285 2.74 19.22 4.99
CA GLY A 285 4.02 18.67 5.37
C GLY A 285 4.41 17.45 4.52
N PHE A 286 5.65 16.98 4.70
CA PHE A 286 6.21 15.84 3.96
C PHE A 286 5.37 14.55 4.05
N GLY A 287 4.53 14.42 5.07
CA GLY A 287 3.64 13.26 5.25
C GLY A 287 2.57 13.13 4.17
N MET A 288 2.28 14.20 3.42
CA MET A 288 1.42 14.16 2.23
C MET A 288 2.09 13.47 1.05
N ASN A 289 3.41 13.33 1.08
CA ASN A 289 4.22 12.60 0.11
C ASN A 289 4.02 13.06 -1.35
N PHE A 290 4.00 14.35 -1.60
CA PHE A 290 3.86 14.91 -2.95
C PHE A 290 5.09 14.61 -3.79
N VAL A 291 4.89 13.85 -4.88
CA VAL A 291 5.97 13.33 -5.73
C VAL A 291 5.84 13.67 -7.21
N ASN A 292 4.69 14.19 -7.64
CA ASN A 292 4.43 14.49 -9.05
C ASN A 292 3.61 15.79 -9.22
N THR A 293 3.49 16.25 -10.46
CA THR A 293 2.77 17.47 -10.79
C THR A 293 1.27 17.39 -10.49
N LEU A 294 0.65 16.23 -10.66
CA LEU A 294 -0.79 16.06 -10.41
C LEU A 294 -1.11 16.21 -8.92
N ASP A 295 -0.23 15.72 -8.02
CA ASP A 295 -0.36 15.93 -6.58
C ASP A 295 -0.39 17.42 -6.24
N LEU A 296 0.48 18.20 -6.88
CA LEU A 296 0.59 19.65 -6.65
C LEU A 296 -0.61 20.42 -7.21
N LEU A 297 -1.14 20.03 -8.37
CA LEU A 297 -2.37 20.59 -8.93
C LEU A 297 -3.56 20.27 -8.03
N TRP A 298 -3.66 19.04 -7.54
CA TRP A 298 -4.69 18.68 -6.57
C TRP A 298 -4.56 19.49 -5.27
N ALA A 299 -3.34 19.70 -4.78
CA ALA A 299 -3.11 20.49 -3.57
C ALA A 299 -3.57 21.95 -3.73
N GLU A 300 -3.29 22.55 -4.89
CA GLU A 300 -3.75 23.91 -5.27
C GLU A 300 -5.28 23.96 -5.34
N GLU A 301 -5.92 23.01 -6.02
CA GLU A 301 -7.39 22.91 -6.14
C GLU A 301 -8.05 22.67 -4.77
N TYR A 302 -7.44 21.85 -3.92
CA TYR A 302 -7.94 21.62 -2.57
C TYR A 302 -7.90 22.88 -1.68
N GLY A 303 -7.06 23.86 -2.03
CA GLY A 303 -6.87 25.12 -1.29
C GLY A 303 -5.71 25.04 -0.31
N ILE A 304 -4.73 24.18 -0.53
CA ILE A 304 -3.47 24.17 0.20
C ILE A 304 -2.64 25.36 -0.27
N LYS A 305 -2.12 26.14 0.66
CA LYS A 305 -1.34 27.37 0.37
C LYS A 305 0.03 27.04 -0.20
N ASP A 306 0.67 26.02 0.31
CA ASP A 306 2.00 25.58 -0.10
C ASP A 306 2.28 24.14 0.30
N ALA A 307 3.28 23.52 -0.35
CA ALA A 307 3.53 22.10 -0.28
C ALA A 307 4.98 21.76 0.08
N GLU A 308 5.20 20.96 1.12
CA GLU A 308 6.46 20.24 1.28
C GLU A 308 6.51 19.08 0.30
N LEU A 309 7.56 19.02 -0.50
CA LEU A 309 7.81 17.90 -1.40
C LEU A 309 8.33 16.68 -0.63
N SER A 310 8.07 15.49 -1.18
CA SER A 310 8.64 14.27 -0.63
C SER A 310 10.17 14.31 -0.64
N PHE A 311 10.78 13.92 0.46
CA PHE A 311 12.23 13.79 0.56
C PHE A 311 12.80 12.58 -0.21
N GLU A 312 11.95 11.78 -0.85
CA GLU A 312 12.35 10.71 -1.75
C GLU A 312 12.64 11.21 -3.19
N LEU A 313 12.32 12.48 -3.48
CA LEU A 313 12.59 13.08 -4.78
C LEU A 313 14.06 13.51 -4.91
N ASP A 314 14.69 13.12 -6.00
CA ASP A 314 15.98 13.68 -6.41
C ASP A 314 15.84 15.09 -7.01
N PHE A 315 16.95 15.81 -7.12
CA PHE A 315 16.95 17.19 -7.62
C PHE A 315 16.45 17.34 -9.06
N LYS A 316 16.70 16.33 -9.91
CA LYS A 316 16.21 16.32 -11.29
C LYS A 316 14.70 16.25 -11.35
N ARG A 317 14.10 15.39 -10.53
CA ARG A 317 12.65 15.25 -10.43
C ARG A 317 12.00 16.49 -9.83
N ILE A 318 12.57 17.08 -8.78
CA ILE A 318 12.08 18.32 -8.18
C ILE A 318 12.00 19.42 -9.25
N ASN A 319 13.05 19.59 -10.06
CA ASN A 319 13.11 20.61 -11.11
C ASN A 319 12.19 20.31 -12.31
N ALA A 320 11.73 19.08 -12.47
CA ALA A 320 10.80 18.69 -13.52
C ALA A 320 9.32 18.87 -13.12
N LEU A 321 9.01 19.14 -11.85
CA LEU A 321 7.63 19.33 -11.39
C LEU A 321 7.04 20.64 -11.94
N GLY A 322 5.83 20.52 -12.50
CA GLY A 322 5.00 21.64 -12.91
C GLY A 322 4.05 22.14 -11.82
N GLY A 323 3.07 22.99 -12.19
CA GLY A 323 2.08 23.58 -11.28
C GLY A 323 2.57 24.89 -10.66
N ASN A 324 1.65 25.68 -10.05
CA ASN A 324 1.95 27.02 -9.56
C ASN A 324 2.09 27.09 -8.03
N ILE A 325 1.66 26.05 -7.30
CA ILE A 325 1.70 26.05 -5.85
C ILE A 325 3.14 26.25 -5.33
N PRO A 326 3.37 27.19 -4.38
CA PRO A 326 4.64 27.32 -3.70
C PRO A 326 5.06 25.99 -3.04
N ARG A 327 6.33 25.63 -3.20
CA ARG A 327 6.82 24.32 -2.76
C ARG A 327 8.18 24.40 -2.11
N GLY A 328 8.44 23.51 -1.17
CA GLY A 328 9.69 23.47 -0.43
C GLY A 328 10.21 22.05 -0.20
N ILE A 329 11.46 21.96 0.23
CA ILE A 329 12.13 20.72 0.59
C ILE A 329 12.65 20.75 2.02
N ILE A 330 12.77 19.57 2.65
CA ILE A 330 13.55 19.42 3.86
C ILE A 330 15.02 19.54 3.47
N SER A 331 15.68 20.58 3.98
CA SER A 331 17.10 20.85 3.69
C SER A 331 18.02 20.54 4.86
N TYR A 332 17.49 20.43 6.07
CA TYR A 332 18.24 20.15 7.28
C TYR A 332 17.44 19.35 8.27
N GLY A 333 18.05 18.37 8.91
CA GLY A 333 17.49 17.65 10.05
C GLY A 333 17.54 16.13 9.91
N TYR A 334 17.05 15.44 10.92
CA TYR A 334 16.93 13.99 10.90
C TYR A 334 15.63 13.58 10.23
N LEU A 335 15.72 12.85 9.12
CA LEU A 335 14.53 12.39 8.40
C LEU A 335 13.77 11.31 9.21
N PRO A 336 12.44 11.38 9.28
CA PRO A 336 11.63 10.34 9.89
C PRO A 336 11.59 9.10 9.00
N LEU A 337 12.02 7.96 9.55
CA LEU A 337 12.05 6.67 8.86
C LEU A 337 10.78 5.84 9.11
N MET A 338 10.20 5.96 10.31
CA MET A 338 9.10 5.12 10.72
C MET A 338 8.19 5.85 11.70
N LEU A 339 6.88 5.65 11.55
CA LEU A 339 5.86 6.07 12.51
C LEU A 339 5.28 4.83 13.18
N CYS A 340 5.52 4.67 14.48
CA CYS A 340 5.08 3.53 15.27
C CYS A 340 3.91 3.91 16.17
N ARG A 341 2.86 3.09 16.17
CA ARG A 341 1.77 3.20 17.13
C ARG A 341 2.21 2.74 18.53
N SER A 342 3.00 1.68 18.60
CA SER A 342 3.62 1.23 19.84
C SER A 342 4.92 1.97 20.11
N CYS A 343 5.12 2.36 21.37
CA CYS A 343 6.37 2.99 21.79
C CYS A 343 7.47 1.90 22.03
N PRO A 344 8.57 1.88 21.26
CA PRO A 344 9.64 0.91 21.45
C PRO A 344 10.30 1.02 22.83
N VAL A 345 10.37 2.22 23.40
CA VAL A 345 10.96 2.48 24.72
C VAL A 345 10.11 1.85 25.82
N LYS A 346 8.79 2.06 25.75
CA LYS A 346 7.84 1.42 26.68
C LYS A 346 7.83 -0.10 26.52
N GLY A 347 7.96 -0.58 25.29
CA GLY A 347 8.11 -2.01 24.98
C GLY A 347 9.37 -2.62 25.62
N ALA A 348 10.43 -1.84 25.79
CA ALA A 348 11.66 -2.23 26.51
C ALA A 348 11.55 -2.08 28.04
N GLY A 349 10.37 -1.75 28.59
CA GLY A 349 10.14 -1.64 30.02
C GLY A 349 10.51 -0.28 30.64
N ILE A 350 10.86 0.71 29.83
CA ILE A 350 11.21 2.07 30.31
C ILE A 350 9.94 2.93 30.29
N ASP A 351 9.62 3.54 31.41
CA ASP A 351 8.48 4.43 31.54
C ASP A 351 8.70 5.82 30.93
N CYS A 352 7.61 6.58 30.72
CA CYS A 352 7.68 7.92 30.13
C CYS A 352 8.37 8.94 31.03
N LYS A 353 8.34 8.76 32.36
CA LYS A 353 9.00 9.66 33.32
C LYS A 353 10.52 9.54 33.22
N THR A 354 11.01 8.32 33.01
CA THR A 354 12.43 8.03 32.80
C THR A 354 12.88 8.40 31.39
N CYS A 355 12.06 8.09 30.37
CA CYS A 355 12.36 8.36 28.97
C CYS A 355 12.49 9.86 28.66
N LYS A 356 11.58 10.69 29.18
CA LYS A 356 11.53 12.15 28.94
C LYS A 356 11.66 12.55 27.46
N ASN A 357 11.28 11.64 26.55
CA ASN A 357 11.39 11.81 25.10
C ASN A 357 12.82 12.00 24.55
N HIS A 358 13.83 11.45 25.24
CA HIS A 358 15.25 11.53 24.86
C HIS A 358 15.88 10.15 24.57
N SER A 359 15.06 9.14 24.31
CA SER A 359 15.53 7.79 24.06
C SER A 359 16.08 7.61 22.65
N LYS A 360 16.94 6.63 22.52
CA LYS A 360 17.55 6.21 21.25
C LYS A 360 17.42 4.70 21.11
N MET A 361 17.26 4.25 19.88
CA MET A 361 17.35 2.84 19.51
C MET A 361 18.69 2.58 18.84
N LYS A 362 19.31 1.44 19.15
CA LYS A 362 20.59 1.05 18.58
C LYS A 362 20.39 -0.19 17.71
N ASP A 363 20.90 -0.15 16.48
CA ASP A 363 20.89 -1.31 15.60
C ASP A 363 22.04 -2.28 15.87
N ARG A 364 22.09 -3.39 15.11
CA ARG A 364 23.15 -4.40 15.20
C ARG A 364 24.54 -3.90 14.81
N LEU A 365 24.62 -2.79 14.07
CA LEU A 365 25.87 -2.15 13.66
C LEU A 365 26.32 -1.05 14.62
N GLY A 366 25.55 -0.81 15.68
CA GLY A 366 25.83 0.20 16.67
C GLY A 366 25.34 1.60 16.35
N LYS A 367 24.67 1.82 15.20
CA LYS A 367 24.09 3.11 14.84
C LYS A 367 22.92 3.45 15.76
N GLN A 368 22.82 4.74 16.13
CA GLN A 368 21.81 5.23 17.07
C GLN A 368 20.75 6.04 16.34
N PHE A 369 19.51 5.63 16.46
CA PHE A 369 18.31 6.28 15.90
C PHE A 369 17.57 7.02 17.00
N LEU A 370 17.28 8.30 16.79
CA LEU A 370 16.51 9.10 17.74
C LEU A 370 15.05 8.67 17.73
N LEU A 371 14.44 8.66 18.90
CA LEU A 371 13.02 8.36 19.07
C LEU A 371 12.30 9.61 19.51
N LYS A 372 11.25 9.99 18.79
CA LYS A 372 10.40 11.15 19.05
C LYS A 372 8.98 10.71 19.32
N CYS A 373 8.46 11.02 20.50
CA CYS A 373 7.12 10.64 20.90
C CYS A 373 6.23 11.89 21.04
N ASP A 374 5.02 11.83 20.48
CA ASP A 374 3.98 12.85 20.65
C ASP A 374 2.90 12.46 21.70
N GLY A 375 3.15 11.38 22.44
CA GLY A 375 2.22 10.81 23.42
C GLY A 375 1.25 9.79 22.82
N ASN A 376 1.10 9.72 21.50
CA ASN A 376 0.22 8.78 20.77
C ASN A 376 1.00 7.87 19.83
N CYS A 377 1.98 8.44 19.13
CA CYS A 377 2.86 7.74 18.22
C CYS A 377 4.33 8.04 18.54
N THR A 378 5.22 7.17 18.08
CA THR A 378 6.66 7.37 18.17
C THR A 378 7.24 7.38 16.75
N GLU A 379 7.93 8.43 16.39
CA GLU A 379 8.74 8.50 15.18
C GLU A 379 10.16 8.00 15.47
N ILE A 380 10.65 7.15 14.60
CA ILE A 380 12.06 6.73 14.56
C ILE A 380 12.73 7.59 13.49
N LEU A 381 13.72 8.36 13.90
CA LEU A 381 14.45 9.27 13.02
C LEU A 381 15.73 8.62 12.52
N ASN A 382 16.20 9.04 11.34
CA ASN A 382 17.47 8.56 10.80
C ASN A 382 18.63 8.82 11.77
N CYS A 383 19.65 7.98 11.70
CA CYS A 383 20.88 8.16 12.47
C CYS A 383 21.80 9.23 11.89
N ASP A 384 21.68 9.48 10.58
CA ASP A 384 22.51 10.44 9.87
C ASP A 384 21.69 11.72 9.59
N LEU A 385 22.32 12.88 9.81
CA LEU A 385 21.72 14.19 9.60
C LEU A 385 21.65 14.51 8.10
N LEU A 386 20.46 14.83 7.60
CA LEU A 386 20.34 15.43 6.27
C LEU A 386 20.87 16.87 6.33
N PHE A 387 21.74 17.21 5.40
CA PHE A 387 22.20 18.57 5.16
C PHE A 387 22.34 18.81 3.65
N VAL A 388 21.49 19.70 3.11
CA VAL A 388 21.53 20.07 1.70
C VAL A 388 22.31 21.39 1.57
N PRO A 389 23.49 21.39 0.93
CA PRO A 389 24.31 22.57 0.78
C PRO A 389 23.61 23.71 0.05
N ASP A 390 23.85 24.96 0.43
CA ASP A 390 23.20 26.13 -0.12
C ASP A 390 23.33 26.27 -1.64
N LYS A 391 24.47 25.89 -2.22
CA LYS A 391 24.69 25.93 -3.68
C LYS A 391 23.71 25.03 -4.44
N GLN A 392 23.38 23.85 -3.90
CA GLN A 392 22.40 22.95 -4.50
C GLN A 392 20.98 23.50 -4.33
N ASN A 393 20.67 24.12 -3.19
CA ASN A 393 19.40 24.77 -2.93
C ASN A 393 19.09 25.90 -3.92
N LEU A 394 20.10 26.68 -4.32
CA LEU A 394 19.94 27.78 -5.27
C LEU A 394 19.53 27.32 -6.68
N THR A 395 19.88 26.08 -7.06
CA THR A 395 19.54 25.52 -8.36
C THR A 395 18.18 24.82 -8.39
N LEU A 396 17.58 24.56 -7.22
CA LEU A 396 16.28 23.89 -7.13
C LEU A 396 15.12 24.85 -7.37
N LEU A 397 14.13 24.39 -8.12
CA LEU A 397 12.87 25.12 -8.35
C LEU A 397 11.93 24.96 -7.12
N THR A 398 12.32 25.62 -6.03
CA THR A 398 11.58 25.61 -4.75
C THR A 398 11.39 27.03 -4.23
N SER A 399 10.35 27.25 -3.43
CA SER A 399 10.01 28.54 -2.82
C SER A 399 10.62 28.70 -1.44
N PHE A 400 10.81 27.62 -0.71
CA PHE A 400 11.27 27.63 0.67
C PHE A 400 12.07 26.36 1.03
N ASN A 401 12.83 26.47 2.11
CA ASN A 401 13.58 25.40 2.73
C ASN A 401 13.05 25.12 4.12
N ILE A 402 13.10 23.85 4.56
CA ILE A 402 12.58 23.42 5.84
C ILE A 402 13.72 22.83 6.67
N CYS A 403 13.83 23.33 7.91
CA CYS A 403 14.72 22.79 8.92
C CYS A 403 13.92 21.97 9.94
N LEU A 404 14.17 20.65 9.99
CA LEU A 404 13.61 19.76 11.00
C LEU A 404 14.53 19.75 12.24
N LEU A 405 14.15 20.50 13.28
CA LEU A 405 14.95 20.64 14.48
C LEU A 405 14.32 19.82 15.60
N TYR A 406 14.83 18.62 15.83
CA TYR A 406 14.30 17.71 16.86
C TYR A 406 15.00 17.85 18.21
N THR A 407 16.12 18.55 18.26
CA THR A 407 16.82 18.92 19.49
C THR A 407 16.99 20.43 19.54
N SER A 408 17.01 21.04 20.75
CA SER A 408 17.41 22.44 20.84
C SER A 408 18.78 22.61 20.17
N PRO A 409 18.96 23.63 19.33
CA PRO A 409 20.33 24.07 19.09
C PRO A 409 20.90 24.49 20.45
N SER A 410 21.95 23.81 20.84
CA SER A 410 22.76 24.17 22.04
C SER A 410 23.38 25.54 21.84
#